data_b30e13fb1d85f47ed29fc8b37296578b
#
_entry.id   b30e13fb1d85f47ed29fc8b37296578b
#
_cell.length_a   1.000
_cell.length_b   1.000
_cell.length_c   1.000
_cell.angle_alpha   90.00
_cell.angle_beta   90.00
_cell.angle_gamma   90.00
#
_symmetry.space_group_name_H-M   'P 1'
#
loop_
_entity.id
_entity.type
_entity.pdbx_description
1 polymer ?
#
loop_
_entity_poly.entity_id
_entity_poly.type
_entity_poly.pdbx_seq_one_letter_code
_entity_poly.pdbx_strand_id
1 'polypeptide(L)'
;MRTGKEHYLRATKFWGKLFLINIAMGVVTGIVQEFQFGMNWSDYSRFVGDVFGAPLAFEALIAFFFESTFIGLWIFGWDKLPKKLHCATIWMVSIGTILSAYFIIAANAFMQHPVGYRITERDGKKRAELTDFAKVLFQETTLVNFFHVIAATILVGGAFMTGIAIFHLRKKQHVRTMRMSLRLGLVTAFVGTLLTVISADTLGKVMYEQQPMKMSAAEALWESEKPAPFSLFAYGDVAKGHNEVAIEIPGVLSFLAKNNFSAEIPGINDLNKEAQEKFGPGDYRPNIPTAYWSYRWMIGFGGVSMALCTAGLWLTRRKFWLAPEHHTGADDVPKLMLTKNKELAPKLGIWWWRLSQWTLIFPLIGTAWGWIFTETGRQPWVVYGVLKTEDAVSPGVSQGEVLTSLIVFTLIYAILAVIEVRLLLKYVRKGPPELTEADLNPPTKIGGPPGGASADSDADADADRPMAFSY
;
A
#
# COMPACT_ATOMS: atom_id res chain seq x y z
N MET A 1 -15.22 -7.58 19.06
CA MET A 1 -14.61 -7.81 20.38
C MET A 1 -15.29 -7.01 21.51
N ARG A 2 -15.28 -5.66 21.50
CA ARG A 2 -15.81 -4.83 22.62
C ARG A 2 -17.31 -5.03 22.91
N THR A 3 -18.15 -5.21 21.91
CA THR A 3 -19.62 -5.30 22.04
C THR A 3 -20.11 -6.67 22.49
N GLY A 4 -19.33 -7.73 22.33
CA GLY A 4 -19.74 -9.11 22.59
C GLY A 4 -20.83 -9.67 21.67
N LYS A 5 -21.34 -8.88 20.70
CA LYS A 5 -22.40 -9.35 19.79
C LYS A 5 -21.81 -10.34 18.77
N GLU A 6 -22.53 -11.45 18.55
CA GLU A 6 -22.11 -12.56 17.70
C GLU A 6 -21.62 -12.15 16.30
N HIS A 7 -22.38 -11.35 15.58
CA HIS A 7 -22.03 -10.92 14.22
C HIS A 7 -20.75 -10.06 14.15
N TYR A 8 -20.43 -9.29 15.19
CA TYR A 8 -19.15 -8.56 15.27
C TYR A 8 -17.99 -9.52 15.55
N LEU A 9 -18.19 -10.53 16.39
CA LEU A 9 -17.16 -11.52 16.71
C LEU A 9 -16.85 -12.39 15.50
N ARG A 10 -17.88 -12.86 14.76
CA ARG A 10 -17.73 -13.56 13.49
C ARG A 10 -16.97 -12.72 12.46
N ALA A 11 -17.29 -11.42 12.34
CA ALA A 11 -16.56 -10.50 11.47
C ALA A 11 -15.10 -10.39 11.89
N THR A 12 -14.80 -10.21 13.19
CA THR A 12 -13.44 -10.07 13.68
C THR A 12 -12.60 -11.31 13.38
N LYS A 13 -13.12 -12.52 13.63
CA LYS A 13 -12.41 -13.77 13.32
C LYS A 13 -12.19 -13.94 11.82
N PHE A 14 -13.18 -13.60 11.00
CA PHE A 14 -13.06 -13.69 9.54
C PHE A 14 -12.00 -12.74 8.97
N TRP A 15 -12.13 -11.45 9.27
CA TRP A 15 -11.18 -10.43 8.79
C TRP A 15 -9.79 -10.61 9.38
N GLY A 16 -9.71 -11.03 10.65
CA GLY A 16 -8.46 -11.36 11.31
C GLY A 16 -7.70 -12.49 10.63
N LYS A 17 -8.39 -13.54 10.18
CA LYS A 17 -7.75 -14.63 9.43
C LYS A 17 -7.18 -14.15 8.10
N LEU A 18 -7.91 -13.35 7.33
CA LEU A 18 -7.44 -12.77 6.09
C LEU A 18 -6.25 -11.83 6.32
N PHE A 19 -6.30 -11.03 7.38
CA PHE A 19 -5.22 -10.17 7.81
C PHE A 19 -3.94 -10.95 8.14
N LEU A 20 -4.03 -12.05 8.89
CA LEU A 20 -2.88 -12.90 9.22
C LEU A 20 -2.24 -13.53 7.99
N ILE A 21 -3.02 -13.91 6.97
CA ILE A 21 -2.47 -14.41 5.71
C ILE A 21 -1.63 -13.32 5.04
N ASN A 22 -2.16 -12.10 4.92
CA ASN A 22 -1.45 -10.99 4.30
C ASN A 22 -0.17 -10.62 5.07
N ILE A 23 -0.22 -10.53 6.39
CA ILE A 23 0.99 -10.24 7.19
C ILE A 23 2.06 -11.32 7.02
N ALA A 24 1.68 -12.59 7.11
CA ALA A 24 2.65 -13.68 6.95
C ALA A 24 3.36 -13.63 5.59
N MET A 25 2.62 -13.34 4.53
CA MET A 25 3.20 -13.19 3.18
C MET A 25 4.02 -11.92 3.06
N GLY A 26 3.57 -10.80 3.65
CA GLY A 26 4.31 -9.55 3.67
C GLY A 26 5.67 -9.66 4.35
N VAL A 27 5.74 -10.32 5.51
CA VAL A 27 7.01 -10.57 6.22
C VAL A 27 7.97 -11.42 5.39
N VAL A 28 7.49 -12.52 4.79
CA VAL A 28 8.34 -13.40 3.96
C VAL A 28 8.89 -12.65 2.76
N THR A 29 8.05 -11.90 2.04
CA THR A 29 8.47 -11.15 0.86
C THR A 29 9.41 -9.99 1.21
N GLY A 30 9.18 -9.31 2.33
CA GLY A 30 10.05 -8.23 2.83
C GLY A 30 11.46 -8.71 3.15
N ILE A 31 11.59 -9.80 3.91
CA ILE A 31 12.90 -10.40 4.24
C ILE A 31 13.67 -10.77 2.98
N VAL A 32 13.00 -11.38 1.99
CA VAL A 32 13.63 -11.75 0.72
C VAL A 32 14.17 -10.52 -0.03
N GLN A 33 13.49 -9.39 0.03
CA GLN A 33 13.96 -8.15 -0.62
C GLN A 33 15.24 -7.60 0.00
N GLU A 34 15.45 -7.73 1.31
CA GLU A 34 16.64 -7.22 1.97
C GLU A 34 17.93 -7.88 1.49
N PHE A 35 17.87 -9.14 1.09
CA PHE A 35 19.03 -9.84 0.52
C PHE A 35 19.54 -9.21 -0.79
N GLN A 36 18.69 -8.48 -1.54
CA GLN A 36 19.08 -7.81 -2.78
C GLN A 36 20.16 -6.76 -2.56
N PHE A 37 20.16 -6.08 -1.42
CA PHE A 37 21.16 -5.04 -1.10
C PHE A 37 22.59 -5.61 -1.08
N GLY A 38 22.78 -6.84 -0.57
CA GLY A 38 24.07 -7.50 -0.54
C GLY A 38 24.46 -8.22 -1.84
N MET A 39 23.48 -8.58 -2.66
CA MET A 39 23.69 -9.34 -3.91
C MET A 39 24.04 -8.42 -5.09
N ASN A 40 23.05 -7.72 -5.63
CA ASN A 40 23.21 -6.95 -6.87
C ASN A 40 23.55 -5.48 -6.62
N TRP A 41 23.38 -4.98 -5.40
CA TRP A 41 23.44 -3.57 -5.03
C TRP A 41 24.49 -3.28 -3.95
N SER A 42 25.62 -4.02 -3.93
CA SER A 42 26.62 -3.88 -2.86
C SER A 42 27.32 -2.52 -2.86
N ASP A 43 27.56 -1.89 -4.01
CA ASP A 43 28.13 -0.54 -4.05
C ASP A 43 27.13 0.53 -3.61
N TYR A 44 25.84 0.38 -3.97
CA TYR A 44 24.79 1.18 -3.36
C TYR A 44 24.76 1.03 -1.83
N SER A 45 24.71 -0.21 -1.34
CA SER A 45 24.66 -0.47 0.12
C SER A 45 25.88 0.07 0.85
N ARG A 46 27.05 0.02 0.22
CA ARG A 46 28.28 0.61 0.75
C ARG A 46 28.23 2.14 0.76
N PHE A 47 27.66 2.74 -0.28
CA PHE A 47 27.57 4.18 -0.41
C PHE A 47 26.60 4.81 0.61
N VAL A 48 25.38 4.24 0.74
CA VAL A 48 24.33 4.78 1.61
C VAL A 48 24.23 4.10 2.98
N GLY A 49 25.08 3.09 3.27
CA GLY A 49 24.91 2.20 4.42
C GLY A 49 24.78 2.89 5.76
N ASP A 50 25.48 4.00 5.95
CA ASP A 50 25.40 4.78 7.18
C ASP A 50 24.06 5.52 7.32
N VAL A 51 23.59 6.13 6.24
CA VAL A 51 22.32 6.87 6.21
C VAL A 51 21.12 5.93 6.18
N PHE A 52 21.19 4.88 5.38
CA PHE A 52 20.09 3.96 5.13
C PHE A 52 19.93 2.94 6.27
N GLY A 53 21.04 2.54 6.87
CA GLY A 53 21.07 1.56 7.95
C GLY A 53 20.37 2.04 9.22
N ALA A 54 20.38 3.34 9.52
CA ALA A 54 19.74 3.87 10.70
C ALA A 54 18.19 3.70 10.67
N PRO A 55 17.45 4.14 9.64
CA PRO A 55 16.02 3.87 9.53
C PRO A 55 15.67 2.38 9.55
N LEU A 56 16.43 1.53 8.83
CA LEU A 56 16.19 0.08 8.80
C LEU A 56 16.44 -0.58 10.16
N ALA A 57 17.46 -0.14 10.91
CA ALA A 57 17.71 -0.64 12.25
C ALA A 57 16.56 -0.27 13.21
N PHE A 58 16.05 0.95 13.14
CA PHE A 58 14.88 1.36 13.91
C PHE A 58 13.62 0.59 13.50
N GLU A 59 13.43 0.34 12.21
CA GLU A 59 12.34 -0.52 11.73
C GLU A 59 12.42 -1.90 12.36
N ALA A 60 13.55 -2.58 12.26
CA ALA A 60 13.73 -3.92 12.79
C ALA A 60 13.57 -3.96 14.31
N LEU A 61 14.23 -3.05 15.04
CA LEU A 61 14.27 -3.09 16.51
C LEU A 61 12.98 -2.58 17.17
N ILE A 62 12.33 -1.59 16.60
CA ILE A 62 11.14 -0.99 17.19
C ILE A 62 9.88 -1.51 16.52
N ALA A 63 9.73 -1.30 15.20
CA ALA A 63 8.50 -1.61 14.52
C ALA A 63 8.24 -3.11 14.41
N PHE A 64 9.18 -3.88 13.89
CA PHE A 64 9.01 -5.32 13.67
C PHE A 64 8.90 -6.12 14.96
N PHE A 65 9.74 -5.87 15.98
CA PHE A 65 9.61 -6.53 17.29
C PHE A 65 8.30 -6.17 18.00
N PHE A 66 7.90 -4.91 17.90
CA PHE A 66 6.63 -4.46 18.45
C PHE A 66 5.46 -5.17 17.74
N GLU A 67 5.44 -5.19 16.42
CA GLU A 67 4.42 -5.84 15.62
C GLU A 67 4.34 -7.35 15.89
N SER A 68 5.47 -8.05 15.84
CA SER A 68 5.54 -9.51 16.06
C SER A 68 5.10 -9.92 17.46
N THR A 69 5.47 -9.14 18.49
CA THR A 69 5.04 -9.37 19.87
C THR A 69 3.52 -9.25 20.02
N PHE A 70 2.94 -8.17 19.51
CA PHE A 70 1.51 -7.93 19.64
C PHE A 70 0.67 -8.81 18.72
N ILE A 71 1.18 -9.25 17.58
CA ILE A 71 0.53 -10.26 16.74
C ILE A 71 0.44 -11.60 17.48
N GLY A 72 1.53 -12.02 18.14
CA GLY A 72 1.54 -13.22 18.97
C GLY A 72 0.52 -13.13 20.11
N LEU A 73 0.49 -12.01 20.83
CA LEU A 73 -0.51 -11.76 21.87
C LEU A 73 -1.94 -11.76 21.31
N TRP A 74 -2.16 -11.26 20.11
CA TRP A 74 -3.47 -11.26 19.49
C TRP A 74 -3.92 -12.66 19.06
N ILE A 75 -3.01 -13.46 18.48
CA ILE A 75 -3.30 -14.83 18.04
C ILE A 75 -3.61 -15.74 19.23
N PHE A 76 -2.79 -15.70 20.27
CA PHE A 76 -2.89 -16.61 21.42
C PHE A 76 -3.70 -16.04 22.59
N GLY A 77 -4.20 -14.82 22.48
CA GLY A 77 -4.86 -14.09 23.55
C GLY A 77 -6.38 -14.26 23.65
N TRP A 78 -7.02 -14.99 22.71
CA TRP A 78 -8.48 -15.09 22.61
C TRP A 78 -9.15 -15.55 23.91
N ASP A 79 -8.58 -16.57 24.55
CA ASP A 79 -9.11 -17.17 25.77
C ASP A 79 -8.31 -16.79 27.04
N LYS A 80 -7.21 -16.03 26.86
CA LYS A 80 -6.27 -15.71 27.95
C LYS A 80 -6.31 -14.23 28.36
N LEU A 81 -6.65 -13.32 27.44
CA LEU A 81 -6.64 -11.88 27.67
C LEU A 81 -8.05 -11.31 27.90
N PRO A 82 -8.21 -10.31 28.77
CA PRO A 82 -9.45 -9.57 28.88
C PRO A 82 -9.81 -8.94 27.55
N LYS A 83 -11.09 -8.92 27.19
CA LYS A 83 -11.59 -8.43 25.88
C LYS A 83 -11.06 -7.04 25.48
N LYS A 84 -10.87 -6.14 26.45
CA LYS A 84 -10.32 -4.79 26.19
C LYS A 84 -8.83 -4.84 25.84
N LEU A 85 -8.04 -5.61 26.59
CA LEU A 85 -6.61 -5.76 26.35
C LEU A 85 -6.35 -6.51 25.05
N HIS A 86 -7.11 -7.59 24.79
CA HIS A 86 -7.04 -8.31 23.53
C HIS A 86 -7.43 -7.43 22.33
N CYS A 87 -8.38 -6.51 22.48
CA CYS A 87 -8.68 -5.52 21.45
C CYS A 87 -7.53 -4.52 21.28
N ALA A 88 -6.84 -4.15 22.36
CA ALA A 88 -5.69 -3.24 22.27
C ALA A 88 -4.51 -3.86 21.53
N THR A 89 -4.28 -5.19 21.61
CA THR A 89 -3.16 -5.83 20.92
C THR A 89 -3.23 -5.64 19.41
N ILE A 90 -4.41 -5.75 18.78
CA ILE A 90 -4.52 -5.55 17.31
C ILE A 90 -4.32 -4.08 16.90
N TRP A 91 -4.65 -3.11 17.78
CA TRP A 91 -4.30 -1.71 17.54
C TRP A 91 -2.80 -1.50 17.63
N MET A 92 -2.11 -2.17 18.55
CA MET A 92 -0.65 -2.11 18.63
C MET A 92 0.00 -2.71 17.40
N VAL A 93 -0.51 -3.84 16.88
CA VAL A 93 -0.05 -4.38 15.57
C VAL A 93 -0.19 -3.34 14.47
N SER A 94 -1.35 -2.69 14.36
CA SER A 94 -1.57 -1.65 13.34
C SER A 94 -0.62 -0.46 13.48
N ILE A 95 -0.30 -0.05 14.71
CA ILE A 95 0.69 1.01 14.97
C ILE A 95 2.09 0.55 14.54
N GLY A 96 2.49 -0.69 14.89
CA GLY A 96 3.76 -1.28 14.47
C GLY A 96 3.92 -1.29 12.96
N THR A 97 2.92 -1.77 12.23
CA THR A 97 2.91 -1.80 10.75
C THR A 97 3.02 -0.39 10.14
N ILE A 98 2.34 0.61 10.73
CA ILE A 98 2.43 2.01 10.28
C ILE A 98 3.82 2.58 10.55
N LEU A 99 4.44 2.28 11.69
CA LEU A 99 5.81 2.69 12.02
C LEU A 99 6.83 2.05 11.07
N SER A 100 6.69 0.76 10.77
CA SER A 100 7.53 0.06 9.78
C SER A 100 7.45 0.77 8.42
N ALA A 101 6.25 1.05 7.93
CA ALA A 101 6.07 1.79 6.69
C ALA A 101 6.73 3.18 6.73
N TYR A 102 6.71 3.87 7.87
CA TYR A 102 7.36 5.18 8.01
C TYR A 102 8.88 5.10 7.82
N PHE A 103 9.55 4.15 8.47
CA PHE A 103 11.00 4.02 8.36
C PHE A 103 11.46 3.62 6.95
N ILE A 104 10.75 2.69 6.30
CA ILE A 104 11.05 2.31 4.92
C ILE A 104 10.84 3.49 3.95
N ILE A 105 9.75 4.26 4.14
CA ILE A 105 9.50 5.45 3.31
C ILE A 105 10.54 6.53 3.56
N ALA A 106 11.02 6.71 4.80
CA ALA A 106 12.10 7.65 5.08
C ALA A 106 13.40 7.27 4.36
N ALA A 107 13.72 5.98 4.32
CA ALA A 107 14.86 5.48 3.53
C ALA A 107 14.67 5.74 2.03
N ASN A 108 13.50 5.45 1.46
CA ASN A 108 13.19 5.74 0.06
C ASN A 108 13.19 7.26 -0.24
N ALA A 109 12.68 8.08 0.69
CA ALA A 109 12.67 9.52 0.54
C ALA A 109 14.09 10.11 0.46
N PHE A 110 15.07 9.54 1.17
CA PHE A 110 16.46 9.88 0.99
C PHE A 110 16.97 9.61 -0.42
N MET A 111 16.56 8.53 -1.06
CA MET A 111 16.90 8.25 -2.46
C MET A 111 16.28 9.28 -3.41
N GLN A 112 15.08 9.76 -3.10
CA GLN A 112 14.37 10.76 -3.92
C GLN A 112 14.92 12.18 -3.72
N HIS A 113 15.22 12.56 -2.48
CA HIS A 113 15.73 13.86 -2.10
C HIS A 113 16.73 13.71 -0.94
N PRO A 114 18.04 13.56 -1.22
CA PRO A 114 19.05 13.30 -0.21
C PRO A 114 19.31 14.52 0.67
N VAL A 115 19.12 14.37 1.97
CA VAL A 115 19.36 15.39 3.00
C VAL A 115 20.00 14.79 4.25
N GLY A 116 20.60 15.61 5.13
CA GLY A 116 21.13 15.13 6.40
C GLY A 116 22.36 14.24 6.28
N TYR A 117 23.14 14.40 5.21
CA TYR A 117 24.35 13.62 4.93
C TYR A 117 25.52 14.52 4.54
N ARG A 118 26.71 13.94 4.54
CA ARG A 118 27.90 14.51 3.91
C ARG A 118 28.61 13.43 3.10
N ILE A 119 29.29 13.83 2.03
CA ILE A 119 30.14 12.90 1.28
C ILE A 119 31.51 12.85 1.94
N THR A 120 31.95 11.65 2.29
CA THR A 120 33.28 11.35 2.80
C THR A 120 33.95 10.30 1.91
N GLU A 121 35.27 10.23 2.00
CA GLU A 121 36.03 9.20 1.31
C GLU A 121 36.62 8.24 2.34
N ARG A 122 36.35 6.95 2.17
CA ARG A 122 36.90 5.89 3.01
C ARG A 122 37.36 4.73 2.13
N ASP A 123 38.60 4.30 2.33
CA ASP A 123 39.21 3.23 1.53
C ASP A 123 39.19 3.52 0.01
N GLY A 124 39.39 4.80 -0.38
CA GLY A 124 39.37 5.23 -1.78
C GLY A 124 37.99 5.25 -2.44
N LYS A 125 36.92 5.08 -1.68
CA LYS A 125 35.54 5.12 -2.17
C LYS A 125 34.72 6.19 -1.47
N LYS A 126 33.89 6.90 -2.25
CA LYS A 126 32.93 7.87 -1.72
C LYS A 126 31.82 7.17 -0.94
N ARG A 127 31.39 7.79 0.17
CA ARG A 127 30.30 7.34 1.02
C ARG A 127 29.46 8.54 1.45
N ALA A 128 28.17 8.31 1.62
CA ALA A 128 27.27 9.23 2.28
C ALA A 128 27.25 8.89 3.78
N GLU A 129 27.83 9.75 4.61
CA GLU A 129 27.75 9.62 6.07
C GLU A 129 26.60 10.41 6.64
N LEU A 130 25.88 9.82 7.58
CA LEU A 130 24.75 10.45 8.27
C LEU A 130 25.25 11.60 9.15
N THR A 131 24.74 12.79 8.95
CA THR A 131 25.03 13.96 9.79
C THR A 131 23.86 14.39 10.65
N ASP A 132 22.63 14.15 10.18
CA ASP A 132 21.41 14.54 10.89
C ASP A 132 20.28 13.55 10.59
N PHE A 133 20.08 12.63 11.53
CA PHE A 133 19.03 11.61 11.42
C PHE A 133 17.62 12.21 11.43
N ALA A 134 17.42 13.27 12.21
CA ALA A 134 16.11 13.93 12.26
C ALA A 134 15.74 14.55 10.90
N LYS A 135 16.72 15.14 10.18
CA LYS A 135 16.47 15.64 8.83
C LYS A 135 16.07 14.54 7.86
N VAL A 136 16.68 13.36 7.94
CA VAL A 136 16.29 12.21 7.09
C VAL A 136 14.86 11.76 7.40
N LEU A 137 14.50 11.66 8.67
CA LEU A 137 13.16 11.21 9.06
C LEU A 137 12.06 12.25 8.75
N PHE A 138 12.31 13.51 9.09
CA PHE A 138 11.27 14.55 9.07
C PHE A 138 11.37 15.51 7.89
N GLN A 139 12.13 15.16 6.84
CA GLN A 139 12.11 15.91 5.60
C GLN A 139 10.71 15.87 4.95
N GLU A 140 10.39 16.91 4.21
CA GLU A 140 9.10 17.08 3.54
C GLU A 140 8.74 15.89 2.65
N THR A 141 9.71 15.39 1.88
CA THR A 141 9.54 14.22 1.01
C THR A 141 9.10 12.98 1.78
N THR A 142 9.70 12.72 2.96
CA THR A 142 9.30 11.61 3.83
C THR A 142 7.85 11.76 4.28
N LEU A 143 7.50 12.93 4.82
CA LEU A 143 6.18 13.17 5.38
C LEU A 143 5.09 13.07 4.30
N VAL A 144 5.27 13.73 3.17
CA VAL A 144 4.27 13.77 2.10
C VAL A 144 4.09 12.41 1.46
N ASN A 145 5.18 11.68 1.17
CA ASN A 145 5.12 10.31 0.65
C ASN A 145 4.43 9.37 1.65
N PHE A 146 4.77 9.46 2.93
CA PHE A 146 4.15 8.64 3.97
C PHE A 146 2.64 8.87 4.03
N PHE A 147 2.18 10.10 4.09
CA PHE A 147 0.74 10.39 4.11
C PHE A 147 0.03 9.90 2.86
N HIS A 148 0.65 10.03 1.68
CA HIS A 148 0.08 9.53 0.43
C HIS A 148 -0.02 7.99 0.42
N VAL A 149 1.02 7.29 0.83
CA VAL A 149 1.05 5.81 0.90
C VAL A 149 0.02 5.30 1.92
N ILE A 150 -0.07 5.90 3.11
CA ILE A 150 -1.08 5.52 4.10
C ILE A 150 -2.50 5.77 3.59
N ALA A 151 -2.74 6.91 2.93
CA ALA A 151 -4.05 7.21 2.32
C ALA A 151 -4.44 6.16 1.26
N ALA A 152 -3.51 5.81 0.37
CA ALA A 152 -3.70 4.77 -0.63
C ALA A 152 -3.94 3.39 0.02
N THR A 153 -3.22 3.06 1.10
CA THR A 153 -3.41 1.80 1.85
C THR A 153 -4.80 1.73 2.51
N ILE A 154 -5.30 2.84 3.06
CA ILE A 154 -6.67 2.93 3.58
C ILE A 154 -7.70 2.69 2.47
N LEU A 155 -7.49 3.24 1.27
CA LEU A 155 -8.33 2.97 0.10
C LEU A 155 -8.27 1.48 -0.29
N VAL A 156 -7.09 0.88 -0.37
CA VAL A 156 -6.90 -0.56 -0.67
C VAL A 156 -7.64 -1.43 0.34
N GLY A 157 -7.46 -1.18 1.64
CA GLY A 157 -8.11 -1.94 2.71
C GLY A 157 -9.64 -1.83 2.66
N GLY A 158 -10.17 -0.63 2.44
CA GLY A 158 -11.60 -0.39 2.25
C GLY A 158 -12.17 -1.08 1.00
N ALA A 159 -11.45 -1.02 -0.11
CA ALA A 159 -11.82 -1.68 -1.36
C ALA A 159 -11.77 -3.22 -1.23
N PHE A 160 -10.78 -3.76 -0.53
CA PHE A 160 -10.67 -5.19 -0.22
C PHE A 160 -11.89 -5.68 0.58
N MET A 161 -12.24 -4.98 1.65
CA MET A 161 -13.45 -5.31 2.44
C MET A 161 -14.72 -5.20 1.60
N THR A 162 -14.83 -4.17 0.78
CA THR A 162 -15.97 -3.93 -0.11
C THR A 162 -16.15 -5.07 -1.10
N GLY A 163 -15.10 -5.46 -1.82
CA GLY A 163 -15.16 -6.53 -2.83
C GLY A 163 -15.58 -7.88 -2.25
N ILE A 164 -14.99 -8.27 -1.12
CA ILE A 164 -15.34 -9.55 -0.43
C ILE A 164 -16.76 -9.50 0.14
N ALA A 165 -17.16 -8.40 0.75
CA ALA A 165 -18.52 -8.26 1.26
C ALA A 165 -19.56 -8.38 0.14
N ILE A 166 -19.32 -7.75 -1.02
CA ILE A 166 -20.17 -7.85 -2.21
C ILE A 166 -20.25 -9.29 -2.74
N PHE A 167 -19.12 -10.02 -2.75
CA PHE A 167 -19.08 -11.42 -3.16
C PHE A 167 -20.11 -12.27 -2.37
N HIS A 168 -20.11 -12.16 -1.04
CA HIS A 168 -21.04 -12.89 -0.19
C HIS A 168 -22.48 -12.38 -0.29
N LEU A 169 -22.69 -11.06 -0.35
CA LEU A 169 -24.02 -10.47 -0.49
C LEU A 169 -24.69 -10.88 -1.80
N ARG A 170 -23.96 -10.97 -2.91
CA ARG A 170 -24.49 -11.49 -4.18
C ARG A 170 -24.95 -12.94 -4.09
N LYS A 171 -24.28 -13.74 -3.24
CA LYS A 171 -24.65 -15.13 -2.96
C LYS A 171 -25.70 -15.27 -1.86
N LYS A 172 -26.14 -14.16 -1.27
CA LYS A 172 -27.04 -14.12 -0.10
C LYS A 172 -26.52 -14.92 1.08
N GLN A 173 -25.19 -14.95 1.28
CA GLN A 173 -24.51 -15.65 2.36
C GLN A 173 -24.04 -14.67 3.42
N HIS A 174 -24.18 -15.03 4.71
CA HIS A 174 -23.72 -14.23 5.85
C HIS A 174 -24.16 -12.75 5.80
N VAL A 175 -25.38 -12.51 5.32
CA VAL A 175 -25.89 -11.19 4.92
C VAL A 175 -25.71 -10.14 6.01
N ARG A 176 -26.02 -10.45 7.27
CA ARG A 176 -25.92 -9.51 8.40
C ARG A 176 -24.47 -9.04 8.61
N THR A 177 -23.52 -9.98 8.66
CA THR A 177 -22.10 -9.71 8.84
C THR A 177 -21.53 -8.95 7.64
N MET A 178 -21.89 -9.36 6.42
CA MET A 178 -21.35 -8.76 5.19
C MET A 178 -21.95 -7.39 4.88
N ARG A 179 -23.18 -7.08 5.26
CA ARG A 179 -23.73 -5.73 5.20
C ARG A 179 -22.94 -4.75 6.07
N MET A 180 -22.59 -5.18 7.27
CA MET A 180 -21.76 -4.38 8.19
C MET A 180 -20.36 -4.18 7.62
N SER A 181 -19.77 -5.24 7.08
CA SER A 181 -18.45 -5.18 6.42
C SER A 181 -18.45 -4.29 5.19
N LEU A 182 -19.49 -4.39 4.34
CA LEU A 182 -19.66 -3.50 3.19
C LEU A 182 -19.73 -2.03 3.61
N ARG A 183 -20.52 -1.73 4.65
CA ARG A 183 -20.61 -0.37 5.18
C ARG A 183 -19.27 0.16 5.64
N LEU A 184 -18.54 -0.62 6.45
CA LEU A 184 -17.23 -0.25 6.94
C LEU A 184 -16.24 -0.08 5.78
N GLY A 185 -16.19 -1.05 4.84
CA GLY A 185 -15.33 -1.01 3.67
C GLY A 185 -15.57 0.24 2.80
N LEU A 186 -16.82 0.56 2.49
CA LEU A 186 -17.16 1.74 1.68
C LEU A 186 -16.81 3.06 2.36
N VAL A 187 -17.01 3.18 3.69
CA VAL A 187 -16.63 4.39 4.44
C VAL A 187 -15.11 4.52 4.48
N THR A 188 -14.41 3.43 4.80
CA THR A 188 -12.94 3.41 4.83
C THR A 188 -12.36 3.77 3.46
N ALA A 189 -12.86 3.16 2.38
CA ALA A 189 -12.43 3.48 1.03
C ALA A 189 -12.72 4.94 0.63
N PHE A 190 -13.85 5.49 1.02
CA PHE A 190 -14.18 6.89 0.76
C PHE A 190 -13.25 7.85 1.52
N VAL A 191 -12.97 7.58 2.79
CA VAL A 191 -11.98 8.35 3.56
C VAL A 191 -10.60 8.24 2.91
N GLY A 192 -10.17 7.01 2.54
CA GLY A 192 -8.94 6.80 1.79
C GLY A 192 -8.90 7.58 0.48
N THR A 193 -10.00 7.62 -0.27
CA THR A 193 -10.14 8.42 -1.51
C THR A 193 -9.85 9.90 -1.24
N LEU A 194 -10.52 10.51 -0.26
CA LEU A 194 -10.34 11.93 0.06
C LEU A 194 -8.90 12.23 0.47
N LEU A 195 -8.33 11.40 1.34
CA LEU A 195 -6.96 11.57 1.81
C LEU A 195 -5.94 11.38 0.67
N THR A 196 -6.17 10.42 -0.23
CA THR A 196 -5.31 10.20 -1.40
C THR A 196 -5.32 11.38 -2.35
N VAL A 197 -6.48 11.96 -2.65
CA VAL A 197 -6.57 13.13 -3.53
C VAL A 197 -5.86 14.34 -2.92
N ILE A 198 -6.09 14.61 -1.62
CA ILE A 198 -5.44 15.73 -0.93
C ILE A 198 -3.92 15.54 -0.88
N SER A 199 -3.46 14.35 -0.50
CA SER A 199 -2.03 14.08 -0.42
C SER A 199 -1.34 14.04 -1.80
N ALA A 200 -2.04 13.63 -2.86
CA ALA A 200 -1.51 13.62 -4.22
C ALA A 200 -1.23 15.03 -4.75
N ASP A 201 -2.09 16.00 -4.44
CA ASP A 201 -1.86 17.41 -4.79
C ASP A 201 -0.56 17.94 -4.15
N THR A 202 -0.40 17.71 -2.84
CA THR A 202 0.83 18.12 -2.13
C THR A 202 2.07 17.38 -2.67
N LEU A 203 1.96 16.06 -2.90
CA LEU A 203 3.06 15.26 -3.43
C LEU A 203 3.47 15.70 -4.85
N GLY A 204 2.52 16.09 -5.69
CA GLY A 204 2.78 16.64 -7.02
C GLY A 204 3.63 17.91 -6.96
N LYS A 205 3.33 18.82 -6.05
CA LYS A 205 4.10 20.07 -5.84
C LYS A 205 5.52 19.80 -5.35
N VAL A 206 5.66 18.95 -4.34
CA VAL A 206 6.98 18.53 -3.82
C VAL A 206 7.80 17.83 -4.90
N MET A 207 7.17 16.96 -5.70
CA MET A 207 7.83 16.32 -6.83
C MET A 207 8.30 17.33 -7.89
N TYR A 208 7.49 18.34 -8.20
CA TYR A 208 7.88 19.41 -9.12
C TYR A 208 9.09 20.20 -8.59
N GLU A 209 9.10 20.56 -7.32
CA GLU A 209 10.17 21.35 -6.72
C GLU A 209 11.48 20.58 -6.60
N GLN A 210 11.42 19.30 -6.24
CA GLN A 210 12.61 18.50 -5.95
C GLN A 210 13.11 17.69 -7.15
N GLN A 211 12.23 17.29 -8.05
CA GLN A 211 12.52 16.47 -9.23
C GLN A 211 11.72 16.95 -10.45
N PRO A 212 12.00 18.17 -10.99
CA PRO A 212 11.24 18.72 -12.12
C PRO A 212 11.27 17.81 -13.36
N MET A 213 12.40 17.16 -13.64
CA MET A 213 12.52 16.18 -14.74
C MET A 213 11.49 15.05 -14.62
N LYS A 214 11.25 14.54 -13.42
CA LYS A 214 10.27 13.48 -13.16
C LYS A 214 8.84 13.95 -13.44
N MET A 215 8.51 15.19 -13.06
CA MET A 215 7.21 15.78 -13.36
C MET A 215 6.99 15.93 -14.86
N SER A 216 7.97 16.51 -15.56
CA SER A 216 7.90 16.74 -17.00
C SER A 216 7.85 15.42 -17.78
N ALA A 217 8.58 14.40 -17.32
CA ALA A 217 8.52 13.05 -17.88
C ALA A 217 7.13 12.38 -17.66
N ALA A 218 6.50 12.60 -16.48
CA ALA A 218 5.16 12.11 -16.21
C ALA A 218 4.09 12.72 -17.14
N GLU A 219 4.32 13.90 -17.64
CA GLU A 219 3.42 14.63 -18.54
C GLU A 219 3.84 14.55 -20.02
N ALA A 220 5.00 13.95 -20.33
CA ALA A 220 5.64 13.96 -21.64
C ALA A 220 5.76 15.41 -22.20
N LEU A 221 6.09 16.36 -21.31
CA LEU A 221 6.29 17.77 -21.64
C LEU A 221 7.72 17.96 -22.14
N TRP A 222 7.90 17.99 -23.46
CA TRP A 222 9.21 18.04 -24.08
C TRP A 222 9.85 19.42 -24.04
N GLU A 223 9.09 20.46 -24.33
CA GLU A 223 9.53 21.85 -24.32
C GLU A 223 8.91 22.59 -23.13
N SER A 224 9.58 23.67 -22.69
CA SER A 224 9.02 24.51 -21.63
C SER A 224 7.81 25.27 -22.12
N GLU A 225 6.70 25.19 -21.39
CA GLU A 225 5.44 25.78 -21.80
C GLU A 225 4.81 26.69 -20.71
N LYS A 226 4.09 27.71 -21.18
CA LYS A 226 3.38 28.70 -20.37
C LYS A 226 2.09 29.13 -21.07
N PRO A 227 0.89 28.73 -20.60
CA PRO A 227 0.60 27.77 -19.54
C PRO A 227 0.88 26.33 -19.96
N ALA A 228 1.43 25.51 -19.07
CA ALA A 228 1.70 24.12 -19.35
C ALA A 228 0.43 23.25 -19.25
N PRO A 229 0.16 22.40 -20.25
CA PRO A 229 -1.01 21.55 -20.28
C PRO A 229 -0.83 20.27 -19.43
N PHE A 230 -1.94 19.70 -18.97
CA PHE A 230 -1.99 18.36 -18.40
C PHE A 230 -2.30 17.36 -19.50
N SER A 231 -1.44 16.39 -19.70
CA SER A 231 -1.59 15.40 -20.75
C SER A 231 -2.56 14.28 -20.30
N LEU A 232 -3.64 14.08 -21.06
CA LEU A 232 -4.53 12.93 -20.90
C LEU A 232 -4.01 11.70 -21.64
N PHE A 233 -3.46 11.92 -22.83
CA PHE A 233 -2.86 10.91 -23.68
C PHE A 233 -1.74 11.56 -24.49
N ALA A 234 -0.57 10.91 -24.52
CA ALA A 234 0.52 11.29 -25.39
C ALA A 234 1.20 10.05 -25.97
N TYR A 235 1.55 10.16 -27.23
CA TYR A 235 2.38 9.21 -27.95
C TYR A 235 3.36 10.00 -28.80
N GLY A 236 4.65 9.67 -28.71
CA GLY A 236 5.67 10.43 -29.43
C GLY A 236 6.96 9.65 -29.65
N ASP A 237 7.86 10.28 -30.40
CA ASP A 237 9.19 9.77 -30.69
C ASP A 237 10.20 10.31 -29.65
N VAL A 238 10.61 9.40 -28.73
CA VAL A 238 11.58 9.74 -27.68
C VAL A 238 12.93 10.19 -28.25
N ALA A 239 13.35 9.62 -29.39
CA ALA A 239 14.62 9.97 -30.02
C ALA A 239 14.59 11.40 -30.59
N LYS A 240 13.44 11.81 -31.13
CA LYS A 240 13.25 13.17 -31.66
C LYS A 240 12.85 14.19 -30.58
N GLY A 241 12.46 13.73 -29.38
CA GLY A 241 12.11 14.60 -28.28
C GLY A 241 10.82 15.40 -28.48
N HIS A 242 9.78 14.80 -29.07
CA HIS A 242 8.48 15.45 -29.23
C HIS A 242 7.33 14.42 -29.26
N ASN A 243 6.10 14.91 -28.99
CA ASN A 243 4.89 14.13 -29.13
C ASN A 243 4.36 14.21 -30.57
N GLU A 244 4.01 13.06 -31.16
CA GLU A 244 3.31 13.00 -32.44
C GLU A 244 1.80 13.21 -32.29
N VAL A 245 1.24 12.68 -31.18
CA VAL A 245 -0.16 12.83 -30.82
C VAL A 245 -0.24 13.16 -29.34
N ALA A 246 -0.95 14.22 -28.98
CA ALA A 246 -1.24 14.57 -27.60
C ALA A 246 -2.69 15.02 -27.46
N ILE A 247 -3.34 14.60 -26.38
CA ILE A 247 -4.64 15.09 -25.92
C ILE A 247 -4.41 15.73 -24.58
N GLU A 248 -4.61 17.05 -24.50
CA GLU A 248 -4.15 17.87 -23.39
C GLU A 248 -5.23 18.80 -22.87
N ILE A 249 -5.16 19.15 -21.59
CA ILE A 249 -6.01 20.17 -20.96
C ILE A 249 -5.12 21.37 -20.63
N PRO A 250 -5.29 22.53 -21.30
CA PRO A 250 -4.42 23.68 -21.14
C PRO A 250 -4.39 24.20 -19.69
N GLY A 251 -3.20 24.55 -19.20
CA GLY A 251 -2.98 25.22 -17.92
C GLY A 251 -3.16 24.36 -16.66
N VAL A 252 -3.68 23.15 -16.79
CA VAL A 252 -3.94 22.29 -15.62
C VAL A 252 -2.65 21.82 -14.96
N LEU A 253 -1.60 21.49 -15.73
CA LEU A 253 -0.29 21.14 -15.15
C LEU A 253 0.32 22.32 -14.39
N SER A 254 0.24 23.53 -14.97
CA SER A 254 0.68 24.75 -14.29
C SER A 254 0.00 24.94 -12.93
N PHE A 255 -1.32 24.67 -12.87
CA PHE A 255 -2.07 24.75 -11.61
C PHE A 255 -1.67 23.66 -10.63
N LEU A 256 -1.52 22.41 -11.06
CA LEU A 256 -1.14 21.28 -10.20
C LEU A 256 0.27 21.44 -9.63
N ALA A 257 1.20 22.01 -10.41
CA ALA A 257 2.58 22.21 -9.95
C ALA A 257 2.74 23.47 -9.07
N LYS A 258 2.06 24.57 -9.40
CA LYS A 258 2.32 25.91 -8.80
C LYS A 258 1.09 26.65 -8.26
N ASN A 259 -0.09 26.03 -8.21
CA ASN A 259 -1.36 26.69 -7.90
C ASN A 259 -1.66 27.94 -8.78
N ASN A 260 -1.12 27.97 -9.99
CA ASN A 260 -1.25 29.10 -10.90
C ASN A 260 -1.42 28.59 -12.34
N PHE A 261 -2.56 28.84 -12.94
CA PHE A 261 -2.88 28.39 -14.31
C PHE A 261 -1.97 28.98 -15.40
N SER A 262 -1.24 30.04 -15.10
CA SER A 262 -0.35 30.72 -16.06
C SER A 262 1.13 30.51 -15.74
N ALA A 263 1.48 29.57 -14.86
CA ALA A 263 2.87 29.30 -14.52
C ALA A 263 3.58 28.59 -15.67
N GLU A 264 4.86 28.89 -15.87
CA GLU A 264 5.73 28.17 -16.75
C GLU A 264 6.26 26.90 -16.07
N ILE A 265 6.25 25.79 -16.81
CA ILE A 265 6.80 24.51 -16.39
C ILE A 265 7.92 24.14 -17.38
N PRO A 266 9.13 23.82 -16.88
CA PRO A 266 10.26 23.48 -17.74
C PRO A 266 10.02 22.12 -18.44
N GLY A 267 10.44 22.03 -19.70
CA GLY A 267 10.36 20.82 -20.50
C GLY A 267 11.53 19.86 -20.30
N ILE A 268 11.35 18.62 -20.73
CA ILE A 268 12.36 17.56 -20.63
C ILE A 268 13.67 17.96 -21.32
N ASN A 269 13.59 18.60 -22.49
CA ASN A 269 14.77 18.97 -23.28
C ASN A 269 15.60 20.04 -22.57
N ASP A 270 14.99 21.05 -21.98
CA ASP A 270 15.67 22.11 -21.24
C ASP A 270 16.26 21.58 -19.94
N LEU A 271 15.50 20.76 -19.19
CA LEU A 271 15.99 20.14 -17.97
C LEU A 271 17.15 19.17 -18.21
N ASN A 272 17.19 18.49 -19.36
CA ASN A 272 18.33 17.64 -19.71
C ASN A 272 19.59 18.44 -20.03
N LYS A 273 19.45 19.60 -20.69
CA LYS A 273 20.58 20.53 -20.90
C LYS A 273 21.12 21.08 -19.58
N GLU A 274 20.22 21.53 -18.70
CA GLU A 274 20.59 21.99 -17.36
C GLU A 274 21.32 20.91 -16.55
N ALA A 275 20.84 19.67 -16.62
CA ALA A 275 21.49 18.54 -15.97
C ALA A 275 22.88 18.24 -16.57
N GLN A 276 23.05 18.37 -17.89
CA GLN A 276 24.37 18.24 -18.54
C GLN A 276 25.36 19.32 -18.12
N GLU A 277 24.92 20.55 -17.95
CA GLU A 277 25.75 21.65 -17.43
C GLU A 277 26.18 21.39 -15.98
N LYS A 278 25.28 20.83 -15.15
CA LYS A 278 25.53 20.61 -13.72
C LYS A 278 26.34 19.36 -13.42
N PHE A 279 26.09 18.26 -14.13
CA PHE A 279 26.65 16.95 -13.81
C PHE A 279 27.62 16.42 -14.88
N GLY A 280 27.80 17.16 -15.97
CA GLY A 280 28.65 16.78 -17.11
C GLY A 280 27.86 16.14 -18.27
N PRO A 281 28.55 15.80 -19.36
CA PRO A 281 27.93 15.25 -20.56
C PRO A 281 27.25 13.91 -20.25
N GLY A 282 26.03 13.72 -20.73
CA GLY A 282 25.24 12.49 -20.56
C GLY A 282 23.76 12.70 -20.83
N ASP A 283 22.98 11.63 -20.78
CA ASP A 283 21.52 11.68 -20.84
C ASP A 283 20.93 11.46 -19.42
N TYR A 284 20.25 12.46 -18.92
CA TYR A 284 19.65 12.46 -17.58
C TYR A 284 18.13 12.29 -17.63
N ARG A 285 17.59 11.96 -18.80
CA ARG A 285 16.16 11.68 -18.97
C ARG A 285 15.83 10.28 -18.44
N PRO A 286 14.78 10.12 -17.65
CA PRO A 286 14.24 8.80 -17.32
C PRO A 286 13.68 8.13 -18.58
N ASN A 287 13.29 6.86 -18.49
CA ASN A 287 12.53 6.23 -19.57
C ASN A 287 11.15 6.89 -19.66
N ILE A 288 10.99 7.83 -20.62
CA ILE A 288 9.79 8.66 -20.75
C ILE A 288 8.52 7.83 -20.93
N PRO A 289 8.46 6.83 -21.85
CA PRO A 289 7.26 6.00 -21.99
C PRO A 289 6.85 5.31 -20.69
N THR A 290 7.83 4.75 -19.98
CA THR A 290 7.54 4.07 -18.71
C THR A 290 7.07 5.06 -17.64
N ALA A 291 7.71 6.20 -17.48
CA ALA A 291 7.32 7.24 -16.51
C ALA A 291 5.91 7.76 -16.83
N TYR A 292 5.64 8.10 -18.09
CA TYR A 292 4.35 8.60 -18.54
C TYR A 292 3.21 7.59 -18.30
N TRP A 293 3.33 6.35 -18.82
CA TRP A 293 2.26 5.38 -18.73
C TRP A 293 2.05 4.84 -17.31
N SER A 294 3.10 4.68 -16.53
CA SER A 294 2.95 4.26 -15.12
C SER A 294 2.18 5.31 -14.30
N TYR A 295 2.44 6.58 -14.51
CA TYR A 295 1.69 7.66 -13.88
C TYR A 295 0.21 7.66 -14.31
N ARG A 296 -0.08 7.49 -15.59
CA ARG A 296 -1.46 7.40 -16.12
C ARG A 296 -2.22 6.18 -15.58
N TRP A 297 -1.58 5.01 -15.54
CA TRP A 297 -2.21 3.82 -14.99
C TRP A 297 -2.46 3.93 -13.48
N MET A 298 -1.55 4.53 -12.73
CA MET A 298 -1.76 4.83 -11.31
C MET A 298 -3.02 5.66 -11.09
N ILE A 299 -3.16 6.78 -11.80
CA ILE A 299 -4.34 7.66 -11.70
C ILE A 299 -5.59 6.93 -12.18
N GLY A 300 -5.54 6.24 -13.31
CA GLY A 300 -6.69 5.57 -13.91
C GLY A 300 -7.26 4.47 -13.02
N PHE A 301 -6.44 3.53 -12.58
CA PHE A 301 -6.89 2.44 -11.72
C PHE A 301 -7.30 2.93 -10.33
N GLY A 302 -6.55 3.87 -9.74
CA GLY A 302 -6.94 4.53 -8.50
C GLY A 302 -8.30 5.22 -8.63
N GLY A 303 -8.48 6.02 -9.68
CA GLY A 303 -9.71 6.73 -9.98
C GLY A 303 -10.93 5.82 -10.16
N VAL A 304 -10.77 4.68 -10.84
CA VAL A 304 -11.86 3.68 -10.97
C VAL A 304 -12.29 3.15 -9.61
N SER A 305 -11.34 2.79 -8.74
CA SER A 305 -11.67 2.33 -7.38
C SER A 305 -12.37 3.41 -6.57
N MET A 306 -11.85 4.62 -6.61
CA MET A 306 -12.45 5.78 -5.95
C MET A 306 -13.89 6.02 -6.39
N ALA A 307 -14.15 6.00 -7.70
CA ALA A 307 -15.48 6.17 -8.28
C ALA A 307 -16.44 5.06 -7.85
N LEU A 308 -16.01 3.79 -7.91
CA LEU A 308 -16.84 2.65 -7.53
C LEU A 308 -17.20 2.66 -6.04
N CYS A 309 -16.24 2.96 -5.15
CA CYS A 309 -16.48 3.02 -3.71
C CYS A 309 -17.38 4.21 -3.33
N THR A 310 -17.14 5.38 -3.93
CA THR A 310 -17.97 6.57 -3.71
C THR A 310 -19.40 6.36 -4.22
N ALA A 311 -19.54 5.83 -5.44
CA ALA A 311 -20.86 5.45 -5.97
C ALA A 311 -21.55 4.40 -5.10
N GLY A 312 -20.80 3.41 -4.60
CA GLY A 312 -21.32 2.39 -3.68
C GLY A 312 -21.85 2.99 -2.38
N LEU A 313 -21.10 3.92 -1.79
CA LEU A 313 -21.53 4.65 -0.60
C LEU A 313 -22.83 5.42 -0.85
N TRP A 314 -22.92 6.12 -1.99
CA TRP A 314 -24.12 6.84 -2.39
C TRP A 314 -25.31 5.91 -2.67
N LEU A 315 -25.11 4.85 -3.43
CA LEU A 315 -26.18 3.94 -3.85
C LEU A 315 -26.76 3.12 -2.69
N THR A 316 -25.97 2.82 -1.66
CA THR A 316 -26.39 2.04 -0.49
C THR A 316 -26.85 2.89 0.69
N ARG A 317 -26.85 4.25 0.57
CA ARG A 317 -27.02 5.20 1.69
C ARG A 317 -28.29 4.99 2.52
N ARG A 318 -29.41 4.61 1.91
CA ARG A 318 -30.70 4.51 2.61
C ARG A 318 -30.70 3.42 3.69
N LYS A 319 -30.09 2.25 3.41
CA LYS A 319 -29.90 1.17 4.37
C LYS A 319 -28.55 1.25 5.11
N PHE A 320 -27.70 2.17 4.68
CA PHE A 320 -26.38 2.35 5.23
C PHE A 320 -26.40 2.91 6.66
N TRP A 321 -27.25 3.89 6.94
CA TRP A 321 -27.32 4.58 8.23
C TRP A 321 -28.18 3.86 9.25
N LEU A 322 -29.00 2.89 8.84
CA LEU A 322 -29.81 2.12 9.76
C LEU A 322 -28.95 1.01 10.40
N ALA A 323 -28.96 0.96 11.72
CA ALA A 323 -28.28 -0.12 12.44
C ALA A 323 -28.84 -1.48 11.99
N PRO A 324 -28.01 -2.55 11.91
CA PRO A 324 -28.47 -3.88 11.52
C PRO A 324 -29.69 -4.38 12.32
N GLU A 325 -29.84 -3.91 13.54
CA GLU A 325 -30.91 -4.23 14.48
C GLU A 325 -32.27 -3.63 14.10
N HIS A 326 -32.27 -2.54 13.33
CA HIS A 326 -33.50 -1.84 12.93
C HIS A 326 -34.04 -2.29 11.56
N HIS A 327 -33.43 -3.27 10.93
CA HIS A 327 -33.95 -3.85 9.69
C HIS A 327 -34.88 -4.98 9.99
N THR A 328 -36.12 -4.86 9.53
CA THR A 328 -37.18 -5.88 9.63
C THR A 328 -36.87 -7.17 8.89
N GLY A 329 -35.83 -7.21 8.05
CA GLY A 329 -35.27 -8.39 7.40
C GLY A 329 -33.75 -8.44 7.64
N ALA A 330 -33.28 -9.23 8.62
CA ALA A 330 -31.85 -9.39 8.89
C ALA A 330 -31.05 -9.91 7.67
N ASP A 331 -31.75 -10.54 6.74
CA ASP A 331 -31.20 -11.24 5.58
C ASP A 331 -31.33 -10.46 4.26
N ASP A 332 -31.88 -9.26 4.29
CA ASP A 332 -32.05 -8.45 3.07
C ASP A 332 -30.75 -7.89 2.54
N VAL A 333 -30.41 -8.17 1.30
CA VAL A 333 -29.32 -7.52 0.57
C VAL A 333 -29.63 -6.02 0.41
N PRO A 334 -28.65 -5.10 0.59
CA PRO A 334 -28.88 -3.67 0.44
C PRO A 334 -29.43 -3.32 -0.95
N LYS A 335 -30.56 -2.59 -0.98
CA LYS A 335 -31.10 -2.07 -2.23
C LYS A 335 -30.28 -0.86 -2.70
N LEU A 336 -30.01 -0.81 -3.99
CA LEU A 336 -29.30 0.31 -4.61
C LEU A 336 -30.29 1.45 -4.92
N MET A 337 -30.08 2.61 -4.33
CA MET A 337 -31.00 3.75 -4.46
C MET A 337 -30.36 4.91 -5.23
N LEU A 338 -30.91 5.26 -6.37
CA LEU A 338 -30.49 6.43 -7.14
C LEU A 338 -30.89 7.74 -6.45
N THR A 339 -32.17 7.81 -6.00
CA THR A 339 -32.69 8.95 -5.20
C THR A 339 -33.41 8.40 -3.96
N LYS A 340 -33.93 9.31 -3.09
CA LYS A 340 -34.67 8.90 -1.88
C LYS A 340 -35.81 7.89 -2.18
N ASN A 341 -36.45 8.02 -3.33
CA ASN A 341 -37.66 7.26 -3.69
C ASN A 341 -37.51 6.40 -4.95
N LYS A 342 -36.33 6.43 -5.63
CA LYS A 342 -36.11 5.73 -6.87
C LYS A 342 -34.97 4.72 -6.73
N GLU A 343 -35.26 3.46 -6.92
CA GLU A 343 -34.25 2.39 -7.01
C GLU A 343 -33.46 2.52 -8.32
N LEU A 344 -32.19 2.10 -8.30
CA LEU A 344 -31.38 1.99 -9.50
C LEU A 344 -31.99 0.92 -10.41
N ALA A 345 -32.02 1.20 -11.71
CA ALA A 345 -32.54 0.25 -12.67
C ALA A 345 -31.90 -1.15 -12.49
N PRO A 346 -32.67 -2.24 -12.49
CA PRO A 346 -32.17 -3.59 -12.14
C PRO A 346 -30.92 -4.01 -12.94
N LYS A 347 -30.91 -3.72 -14.25
CA LYS A 347 -29.74 -4.04 -15.12
C LYS A 347 -28.48 -3.32 -14.64
N LEU A 348 -28.55 -2.01 -14.34
CA LEU A 348 -27.42 -1.21 -13.83
C LEU A 348 -27.00 -1.68 -12.43
N GLY A 349 -27.96 -2.07 -11.59
CA GLY A 349 -27.70 -2.64 -10.28
C GLY A 349 -26.88 -3.94 -10.35
N ILE A 350 -27.25 -4.85 -11.25
CA ILE A 350 -26.50 -6.09 -11.49
C ILE A 350 -25.07 -5.79 -11.95
N TRP A 351 -24.91 -4.87 -12.90
CA TRP A 351 -23.58 -4.46 -13.39
C TRP A 351 -22.74 -3.83 -12.29
N TRP A 352 -23.32 -2.94 -11.48
CA TRP A 352 -22.59 -2.33 -10.36
C TRP A 352 -22.13 -3.40 -9.36
N TRP A 353 -23.01 -4.34 -8.95
CA TRP A 353 -22.62 -5.43 -8.05
C TRP A 353 -21.52 -6.34 -8.63
N ARG A 354 -21.53 -6.59 -9.93
CA ARG A 354 -20.49 -7.39 -10.60
C ARG A 354 -19.15 -6.64 -10.64
N LEU A 355 -19.17 -5.41 -11.06
CA LEU A 355 -17.95 -4.59 -11.19
C LEU A 355 -17.33 -4.29 -9.82
N SER A 356 -18.15 -3.87 -8.86
CA SER A 356 -17.67 -3.52 -7.51
C SER A 356 -17.16 -4.73 -6.71
N GLN A 357 -17.44 -5.95 -7.11
CA GLN A 357 -16.79 -7.14 -6.55
C GLN A 357 -15.28 -7.14 -6.81
N TRP A 358 -14.83 -6.53 -7.90
CA TRP A 358 -13.44 -6.44 -8.32
C TRP A 358 -12.75 -5.16 -7.85
N THR A 359 -13.42 -4.35 -7.05
CA THR A 359 -12.88 -3.05 -6.55
C THR A 359 -11.51 -3.18 -5.91
N LEU A 360 -11.23 -4.31 -5.25
CA LEU A 360 -9.95 -4.54 -4.58
C LEU A 360 -8.75 -4.59 -5.55
N ILE A 361 -8.95 -5.02 -6.79
CA ILE A 361 -7.86 -5.19 -7.78
C ILE A 361 -7.38 -3.84 -8.30
N PHE A 362 -8.30 -2.91 -8.52
CA PHE A 362 -7.95 -1.61 -9.10
C PHE A 362 -6.95 -0.79 -8.27
N PRO A 363 -7.13 -0.57 -6.96
CA PRO A 363 -6.15 0.21 -6.21
C PRO A 363 -4.84 -0.55 -5.99
N LEU A 364 -4.83 -1.87 -5.96
CA LEU A 364 -3.59 -2.66 -5.93
C LEU A 364 -2.76 -2.45 -7.21
N ILE A 365 -3.40 -2.52 -8.38
CA ILE A 365 -2.73 -2.21 -9.64
C ILE A 365 -2.29 -0.75 -9.66
N GLY A 366 -3.13 0.18 -9.20
CA GLY A 366 -2.79 1.60 -9.10
C GLY A 366 -1.55 1.86 -8.25
N THR A 367 -1.45 1.25 -7.06
CA THR A 367 -0.27 1.39 -6.18
C THR A 367 0.98 0.76 -6.79
N ALA A 368 0.87 -0.38 -7.47
CA ALA A 368 2.00 -0.99 -8.18
C ALA A 368 2.54 -0.07 -9.28
N TRP A 369 1.67 0.51 -10.10
CA TRP A 369 2.08 1.50 -11.11
C TRP A 369 2.65 2.77 -10.50
N GLY A 370 2.12 3.21 -9.34
CA GLY A 370 2.68 4.33 -8.59
C GLY A 370 4.13 4.09 -8.16
N TRP A 371 4.47 2.91 -7.68
CA TRP A 371 5.84 2.54 -7.35
C TRP A 371 6.73 2.44 -8.58
N ILE A 372 6.25 1.84 -9.68
CA ILE A 372 6.99 1.84 -10.96
C ILE A 372 7.30 3.28 -11.38
N PHE A 373 6.33 4.19 -11.33
CA PHE A 373 6.56 5.61 -11.63
C PHE A 373 7.59 6.24 -10.69
N THR A 374 7.48 5.99 -9.38
CA THR A 374 8.36 6.55 -8.38
C THR A 374 9.83 6.21 -8.65
N GLU A 375 10.12 4.94 -8.99
CA GLU A 375 11.47 4.45 -9.17
C GLU A 375 12.01 4.72 -10.59
N THR A 376 11.19 4.56 -11.62
CA THR A 376 11.61 4.81 -13.01
C THR A 376 11.73 6.30 -13.31
N GLY A 377 10.88 7.13 -12.74
CA GLY A 377 10.94 8.59 -12.93
C GLY A 377 12.15 9.25 -12.24
N ARG A 378 12.84 8.57 -11.33
CA ARG A 378 14.09 9.04 -10.71
C ARG A 378 15.31 8.73 -11.56
N GLN A 379 15.25 7.80 -12.50
CA GLN A 379 16.40 7.40 -13.31
C GLN A 379 16.99 8.61 -14.10
N PRO A 380 18.31 8.63 -14.39
CA PRO A 380 19.29 7.55 -14.17
C PRO A 380 19.86 7.45 -12.73
N TRP A 381 19.27 8.12 -11.77
CA TRP A 381 19.77 8.17 -10.40
C TRP A 381 19.21 7.07 -9.51
N VAL A 382 20.07 6.41 -8.72
CA VAL A 382 19.63 5.59 -7.58
C VAL A 382 19.50 6.46 -6.32
N VAL A 383 20.37 7.48 -6.15
CA VAL A 383 20.19 8.58 -5.20
C VAL A 383 20.26 9.88 -6.01
N TYR A 384 19.15 10.61 -6.06
CA TYR A 384 18.97 11.74 -6.96
C TYR A 384 20.10 12.79 -6.86
N GLY A 385 20.75 13.04 -7.99
CA GLY A 385 21.85 14.02 -8.10
C GLY A 385 23.17 13.63 -7.41
N VAL A 386 23.27 12.42 -6.83
CA VAL A 386 24.43 12.01 -6.02
C VAL A 386 25.06 10.71 -6.50
N LEU A 387 24.26 9.69 -6.79
CA LEU A 387 24.74 8.39 -7.25
C LEU A 387 23.89 7.89 -8.40
N LYS A 388 24.51 7.57 -9.53
CA LYS A 388 23.81 6.97 -10.66
C LYS A 388 23.55 5.48 -10.43
N THR A 389 22.51 4.97 -11.09
CA THR A 389 22.16 3.55 -11.02
C THR A 389 23.27 2.65 -11.55
N GLU A 390 23.96 3.05 -12.60
CA GLU A 390 25.10 2.31 -13.17
C GLU A 390 26.28 2.15 -12.22
N ASP A 391 26.52 3.15 -11.35
CA ASP A 391 27.60 3.16 -10.35
C ASP A 391 27.27 2.43 -9.05
N ALA A 392 26.02 1.98 -8.91
CA ALA A 392 25.48 1.39 -7.69
C ALA A 392 25.52 -0.15 -7.68
N VAL A 393 25.74 -0.74 -8.83
CA VAL A 393 25.74 -2.20 -9.04
C VAL A 393 26.97 -2.86 -8.39
N SER A 394 26.83 -4.08 -7.92
CA SER A 394 27.93 -4.86 -7.36
C SER A 394 29.06 -5.08 -8.39
N PRO A 395 30.32 -4.74 -8.09
CA PRO A 395 31.39 -4.70 -9.09
C PRO A 395 31.84 -6.07 -9.57
N GLY A 396 31.47 -7.15 -8.93
CA GLY A 396 31.82 -8.52 -9.32
C GLY A 396 30.67 -9.29 -10.00
N VAL A 397 29.55 -8.64 -10.27
CA VAL A 397 28.34 -9.32 -10.76
C VAL A 397 28.18 -9.11 -12.26
N SER A 398 28.10 -10.21 -13.00
CA SER A 398 27.86 -10.21 -14.45
C SER A 398 26.38 -9.97 -14.79
N GLN A 399 26.12 -9.55 -16.03
CA GLN A 399 24.74 -9.41 -16.54
C GLN A 399 23.93 -10.70 -16.41
N GLY A 400 24.58 -11.87 -16.61
CA GLY A 400 23.93 -13.17 -16.49
C GLY A 400 23.50 -13.48 -15.05
N GLU A 401 24.30 -13.10 -14.05
CA GLU A 401 23.96 -13.27 -12.64
C GLU A 401 22.82 -12.35 -12.21
N VAL A 402 22.84 -11.09 -12.65
CA VAL A 402 21.71 -10.15 -12.42
C VAL A 402 20.42 -10.69 -13.04
N LEU A 403 20.48 -11.14 -14.30
CA LEU A 403 19.31 -11.71 -14.97
C LEU A 403 18.81 -12.98 -14.27
N THR A 404 19.73 -13.85 -13.84
CA THR A 404 19.38 -15.07 -13.10
C THR A 404 18.69 -14.74 -11.78
N SER A 405 19.25 -13.83 -11.00
CA SER A 405 18.62 -13.39 -9.73
C SER A 405 17.25 -12.76 -9.96
N LEU A 406 17.10 -11.91 -10.98
CA LEU A 406 15.83 -11.29 -11.34
C LEU A 406 14.76 -12.35 -11.69
N ILE A 407 15.12 -13.34 -12.50
CA ILE A 407 14.21 -14.44 -12.86
C ILE A 407 13.84 -15.26 -11.63
N VAL A 408 14.82 -15.68 -10.82
CA VAL A 408 14.59 -16.51 -9.62
C VAL A 408 13.69 -15.78 -8.62
N PHE A 409 13.96 -14.51 -8.31
CA PHE A 409 13.11 -13.76 -7.38
C PHE A 409 11.71 -13.51 -7.95
N THR A 410 11.59 -13.22 -9.24
CA THR A 410 10.27 -13.07 -9.88
C THR A 410 9.46 -14.37 -9.77
N LEU A 411 10.09 -15.53 -9.98
CA LEU A 411 9.42 -16.81 -9.82
C LEU A 411 9.04 -17.11 -8.36
N ILE A 412 9.91 -16.81 -7.40
CA ILE A 412 9.61 -16.96 -5.97
C ILE A 412 8.39 -16.11 -5.61
N TYR A 413 8.38 -14.83 -5.98
CA TYR A 413 7.23 -13.95 -5.70
C TYR A 413 5.95 -14.40 -6.42
N ALA A 414 6.06 -14.88 -7.66
CA ALA A 414 4.90 -15.43 -8.38
C ALA A 414 4.31 -16.66 -7.67
N ILE A 415 5.16 -17.57 -7.18
CA ILE A 415 4.73 -18.74 -6.41
C ILE A 415 4.05 -18.30 -5.11
N LEU A 416 4.68 -17.39 -4.35
CA LEU A 416 4.13 -16.85 -3.11
C LEU A 416 2.78 -16.16 -3.35
N ALA A 417 2.66 -15.35 -4.40
CA ALA A 417 1.41 -14.70 -4.78
C ALA A 417 0.30 -15.72 -5.12
N VAL A 418 0.64 -16.80 -5.82
CA VAL A 418 -0.32 -17.89 -6.11
C VAL A 418 -0.78 -18.58 -4.82
N ILE A 419 0.14 -18.82 -3.89
CA ILE A 419 -0.19 -19.42 -2.59
C ILE A 419 -1.11 -18.48 -1.80
N GLU A 420 -0.75 -17.20 -1.71
CA GLU A 420 -1.54 -16.19 -1.01
C GLU A 420 -2.97 -16.08 -1.58
N VAL A 421 -3.08 -15.90 -2.90
CA VAL A 421 -4.39 -15.81 -3.58
C VAL A 421 -5.21 -17.07 -3.35
N ARG A 422 -4.61 -18.27 -3.42
CA ARG A 422 -5.32 -19.53 -3.14
C ARG A 422 -5.82 -19.61 -1.70
N LEU A 423 -4.98 -19.21 -0.73
CA LEU A 423 -5.35 -19.16 0.69
C LEU A 423 -6.48 -18.15 0.93
N LEU A 424 -6.33 -16.94 0.42
CA LEU A 424 -7.37 -15.90 0.54
C LEU A 424 -8.69 -16.39 -0.08
N LEU A 425 -8.66 -16.91 -1.30
CA LEU A 425 -9.86 -17.42 -1.96
C LEU A 425 -10.49 -18.58 -1.19
N LYS A 426 -9.70 -19.50 -0.61
CA LYS A 426 -10.20 -20.59 0.24
C LYS A 426 -10.98 -20.04 1.42
N TYR A 427 -10.41 -19.11 2.19
CA TYR A 427 -11.06 -18.57 3.39
C TYR A 427 -12.16 -17.57 3.07
N VAL A 428 -12.03 -16.78 2.02
CA VAL A 428 -13.13 -15.93 1.52
C VAL A 428 -14.34 -16.80 1.13
N ARG A 429 -14.14 -17.88 0.38
CA ARG A 429 -15.25 -18.76 -0.02
C ARG A 429 -15.89 -19.48 1.17
N LYS A 430 -15.11 -19.82 2.20
CA LYS A 430 -15.62 -20.44 3.44
C LYS A 430 -16.51 -19.46 4.22
N GLY A 431 -16.19 -18.16 4.18
CA GLY A 431 -16.91 -17.11 4.91
C GLY A 431 -16.61 -17.05 6.41
N PRO A 432 -17.35 -16.19 7.15
CA PRO A 432 -17.24 -16.08 8.59
C PRO A 432 -17.48 -17.40 9.31
N PRO A 433 -16.64 -17.76 10.30
CA PRO A 433 -16.76 -19.01 11.03
C PRO A 433 -18.04 -19.04 11.89
N GLU A 434 -18.51 -20.23 12.22
CA GLU A 434 -19.45 -20.43 13.31
C GLU A 434 -18.73 -20.23 14.63
N LEU A 435 -19.42 -19.68 15.62
CA LEU A 435 -18.83 -19.44 16.96
C LEU A 435 -19.10 -20.64 17.83
N THR A 436 -18.11 -21.01 18.63
CA THR A 436 -18.22 -22.01 19.69
C THR A 436 -18.77 -21.38 20.97
N GLU A 437 -19.23 -22.18 21.92
CA GLU A 437 -19.66 -21.68 23.24
C GLU A 437 -18.53 -20.93 23.97
N ALA A 438 -17.29 -21.39 23.84
CA ALA A 438 -16.11 -20.72 24.37
C ALA A 438 -15.91 -19.32 23.78
N ASP A 439 -16.23 -19.11 22.51
CA ASP A 439 -16.17 -17.80 21.86
C ASP A 439 -17.18 -16.80 22.43
N LEU A 440 -18.35 -17.29 22.82
CA LEU A 440 -19.44 -16.46 23.35
C LEU A 440 -19.23 -16.15 24.84
N ASN A 441 -18.71 -17.12 25.59
CA ASN A 441 -18.49 -17.06 27.02
C ASN A 441 -17.01 -17.37 27.36
N PRO A 442 -16.05 -16.52 26.98
CA PRO A 442 -14.66 -16.77 27.34
C PRO A 442 -14.48 -16.78 28.86
N PRO A 443 -13.59 -17.63 29.40
CA PRO A 443 -13.34 -17.73 30.82
C PRO A 443 -12.95 -16.37 31.39
N THR A 444 -13.61 -15.96 32.46
CA THR A 444 -13.50 -14.61 33.08
C THR A 444 -12.30 -14.46 34.03
N LYS A 445 -11.47 -15.49 34.23
CA LYS A 445 -10.40 -15.47 35.25
C LYS A 445 -9.00 -15.44 34.59
N ILE A 446 -8.30 -14.32 34.80
CA ILE A 446 -6.85 -14.27 34.77
C ILE A 446 -6.35 -14.57 36.18
N GLY A 447 -5.54 -15.63 36.32
CA GLY A 447 -4.69 -15.84 37.47
C GLY A 447 -5.38 -16.23 38.77
N GLY A 448 -5.84 -17.51 38.86
CA GLY A 448 -5.75 -18.25 40.12
C GLY A 448 -4.67 -19.33 39.93
N PRO A 449 -3.90 -19.69 41.00
CA PRO A 449 -3.05 -20.86 40.91
C PRO A 449 -3.92 -22.08 40.53
N PRO A 450 -3.39 -23.09 39.83
CA PRO A 450 -4.15 -24.30 39.57
C PRO A 450 -4.52 -24.93 40.91
N GLY A 451 -5.74 -24.67 41.34
CA GLY A 451 -6.32 -25.33 42.52
C GLY A 451 -6.47 -26.79 42.15
N GLY A 452 -5.95 -27.67 43.03
CA GLY A 452 -5.87 -29.07 42.86
C GLY A 452 -7.12 -29.71 42.25
N ALA A 453 -6.95 -30.23 41.05
CA ALA A 453 -7.81 -31.23 40.48
C ALA A 453 -7.18 -32.58 40.76
N SER A 454 -7.94 -33.44 41.36
CA SER A 454 -7.65 -34.86 41.58
C SER A 454 -7.02 -35.48 40.35
N ALA A 455 -5.86 -36.12 40.58
CA ALA A 455 -5.26 -37.04 39.66
C ALA A 455 -6.26 -38.16 39.38
N ASP A 456 -6.74 -38.25 38.11
CA ASP A 456 -7.07 -39.52 37.49
C ASP A 456 -7.24 -39.34 36.00
N SER A 457 -6.44 -40.15 35.28
CA SER A 457 -6.60 -40.63 33.91
C SER A 457 -6.87 -39.61 32.79
N ASP A 458 -5.84 -39.42 32.01
CA ASP A 458 -5.76 -39.40 30.54
C ASP A 458 -4.57 -38.55 30.05
N ALA A 459 -3.36 -39.02 30.39
CA ALA A 459 -2.10 -38.34 29.98
C ALA A 459 -1.61 -38.71 28.58
N ASP A 460 -2.33 -39.52 27.81
CA ASP A 460 -1.84 -40.03 26.53
C ASP A 460 -2.66 -39.66 25.27
N ALA A 461 -3.65 -38.76 25.38
CA ALA A 461 -4.49 -38.41 24.23
C ALA A 461 -4.10 -37.08 23.52
N ASP A 462 -3.10 -36.34 24.01
CA ASP A 462 -2.78 -35.00 23.48
C ASP A 462 -1.50 -34.92 22.64
N ALA A 463 -0.79 -36.03 22.43
CA ALA A 463 0.47 -36.04 21.68
C ALA A 463 0.30 -36.04 20.16
N ASP A 464 -0.90 -36.25 19.63
CA ASP A 464 -1.15 -36.39 18.17
C ASP A 464 -2.19 -35.41 17.60
N ARG A 465 -2.48 -34.33 18.31
CA ARG A 465 -3.24 -33.24 17.70
C ARG A 465 -2.32 -32.35 16.89
N PRO A 466 -2.40 -32.36 15.53
CA PRO A 466 -1.75 -31.33 14.75
C PRO A 466 -2.26 -29.98 15.27
N MET A 467 -1.36 -29.00 15.46
CA MET A 467 -1.73 -27.62 15.83
C MET A 467 -2.78 -27.09 14.85
N ALA A 468 -4.02 -27.42 15.10
CA ALA A 468 -5.15 -26.89 14.37
C ALA A 468 -5.28 -25.44 14.83
N PHE A 469 -4.84 -24.51 13.97
CA PHE A 469 -5.25 -23.12 14.08
C PHE A 469 -6.76 -23.08 13.90
N SER A 470 -7.50 -23.29 15.00
CA SER A 470 -8.95 -23.15 15.04
C SER A 470 -9.29 -21.65 15.17
N TYR A 471 -9.22 -20.97 14.04
CA TYR A 471 -9.78 -19.64 13.85
C TYR A 471 -10.97 -19.68 12.91
#